data_2a24b547e95f12681561402f60f03831
#
_entry.id   2a24b547e95f12681561402f60f03831
#
_cell.length_a   1.000
_cell.length_b   1.000
_cell.length_c   1.000
_cell.angle_alpha   90.00
_cell.angle_beta   90.00
_cell.angle_gamma   90.00
#
_symmetry.space_group_name_H-M   'P 1'
#
loop_
_entity.id
_entity.type
_entity.pdbx_description
1 polymer ?
#
loop_
_entity_poly.entity_id
_entity_poly.type
_entity_poly.pdbx_seq_one_letter_code
_entity_poly.pdbx_strand_id
1 'polypeptide(L)' 'MRYSLICAHLEPTDRIECQTQETESRPEGYPVLGIGPIAVFPTVEQLRHLRDEIDAWLSAEAAREQAARAGLGAGI' A
#
# COMPACT_ATOMS: atom_id res chain seq x y z
N MET A 1 0.87 13.10 22.77
CA MET A 1 1.11 12.06 21.76
C MET A 1 2.15 12.53 20.74
N ARG A 2 3.03 11.65 20.41
CA ARG A 2 4.07 11.97 19.43
C ARG A 2 3.85 11.17 18.17
N TYR A 3 4.00 11.85 17.06
CA TYR A 3 4.01 11.20 15.76
C TYR A 3 5.41 11.23 15.20
N SER A 4 5.87 10.08 14.77
CA SER A 4 7.09 9.98 13.99
C SER A 4 6.66 9.80 12.53
N LEU A 5 7.03 10.73 11.69
CA LEU A 5 6.80 10.62 10.26
C LEU A 5 8.06 10.12 9.60
N ILE A 6 7.96 8.95 9.02
CA ILE A 6 9.04 8.37 8.23
C ILE A 6 8.66 8.51 6.78
N CYS A 7 9.47 9.25 6.03
CA CYS A 7 9.27 9.40 4.60
C CYS A 7 10.29 8.54 3.87
N ALA A 8 9.81 7.71 2.96
CA ALA A 8 10.65 6.90 2.12
C ALA A 8 10.19 7.02 0.68
N HIS A 9 11.13 7.20 -0.22
CA HIS A 9 10.86 7.20 -1.65
C HIS A 9 11.31 5.86 -2.22
N LEU A 10 10.35 5.13 -2.79
CA LEU A 10 10.63 3.85 -3.38
C LEU A 10 11.15 4.01 -4.80
N GLU A 11 12.13 3.20 -5.14
CA GLU A 11 12.58 3.09 -6.52
C GLU A 11 11.76 2.02 -7.23
N PRO A 12 11.70 2.05 -8.57
CA PRO A 12 10.92 1.06 -9.32
C PRO A 12 11.33 -0.40 -9.05
N THR A 13 12.57 -0.62 -8.63
CA THR A 13 13.10 -1.95 -8.32
C THR A 13 12.82 -2.40 -6.89
N ASP A 14 12.33 -1.51 -6.02
CA ASP A 14 11.99 -1.87 -4.66
C ASP A 14 10.78 -2.79 -4.64
N ARG A 15 10.86 -3.81 -3.79
CA ARG A 15 9.79 -4.79 -3.68
C ARG A 15 8.77 -4.39 -2.64
N ILE A 16 7.54 -4.78 -2.93
CA ILE A 16 6.43 -4.70 -1.97
C ILE A 16 5.91 -6.11 -1.82
N GLU A 17 5.98 -6.66 -0.62
CA GLU A 17 5.60 -8.04 -0.35
C GLU A 17 4.81 -8.14 0.95
N CYS A 18 3.88 -9.08 0.99
CA CYS A 18 3.22 -9.46 2.22
C CYS A 18 3.56 -10.92 2.50
N GLN A 19 4.14 -11.16 3.67
CA GLN A 19 4.60 -12.49 4.06
C GLN A 19 4.03 -12.88 5.41
N THR A 20 4.17 -14.13 5.76
CA THR A 20 3.80 -14.65 7.06
C THR A 20 5.07 -14.99 7.83
N GLN A 21 5.18 -14.43 9.03
CA GLN A 21 6.28 -14.73 9.94
C GLN A 21 5.78 -15.67 11.02
N GLU A 22 6.38 -16.85 11.11
CA GLU A 22 6.07 -17.83 12.15
C GLU A 22 7.04 -17.68 13.30
N THR A 23 6.54 -17.82 14.51
CA THR A 23 7.36 -17.86 15.74
C THR A 23 6.90 -18.98 16.64
N GLU A 24 7.70 -19.31 17.66
CA GLU A 24 7.32 -20.32 18.63
C GLU A 24 6.03 -19.96 19.38
N SER A 25 5.85 -18.67 19.70
CA SER A 25 4.67 -18.20 20.40
C SER A 25 3.45 -18.08 19.48
N ARG A 26 3.66 -18.00 18.16
CA ARG A 26 2.58 -17.88 17.17
C ARG A 26 2.88 -18.79 15.98
N PRO A 27 2.61 -20.09 16.13
CA PRO A 27 2.87 -21.03 15.02
C PRO A 27 2.05 -20.75 13.77
N GLU A 28 0.86 -20.15 13.92
CA GLU A 28 0.02 -19.74 12.79
C GLU A 28 0.61 -18.54 12.07
N GLY A 29 1.57 -17.87 12.70
CA GLY A 29 2.23 -16.75 12.08
C GLY A 29 1.50 -15.43 12.24
N TYR A 30 2.15 -14.37 11.85
CA TYR A 30 1.57 -13.02 11.78
C TYR A 30 2.02 -12.35 10.50
N PRO A 31 1.22 -11.41 9.99
CA PRO A 31 1.54 -10.79 8.71
C PRO A 31 2.72 -9.81 8.84
N VAL A 32 3.54 -9.79 7.82
CA VAL A 32 4.63 -8.82 7.67
C VAL A 32 4.47 -8.17 6.32
N LEU A 33 4.37 -6.84 6.30
CA LEU A 33 4.32 -6.08 5.06
C LEU A 33 5.69 -5.45 4.84
N GLY A 34 6.38 -5.88 3.80
CA GLY A 34 7.64 -5.31 3.37
C GLY A 34 7.43 -4.30 2.26
N ILE A 35 7.98 -3.11 2.44
CA ILE A 35 7.89 -2.04 1.44
C ILE A 35 9.30 -1.52 1.24
N GLY A 36 9.99 -2.04 0.21
CA GLY A 36 11.38 -1.73 -0.01
C GLY A 36 12.22 -2.11 1.22
N PRO A 37 12.96 -1.16 1.80
CA PRO A 37 13.79 -1.43 2.97
C PRO A 37 13.03 -1.45 4.31
N ILE A 38 11.72 -1.21 4.28
CA ILE A 38 10.90 -1.06 5.47
C ILE A 38 10.04 -2.30 5.66
N ALA A 39 9.97 -2.80 6.89
CA ALA A 39 9.05 -3.86 7.27
C ALA A 39 8.13 -3.37 8.37
N VAL A 40 6.85 -3.62 8.21
CA VAL A 40 5.83 -3.28 9.22
C VAL A 40 5.05 -4.54 9.58
N PHE A 41 4.52 -4.55 10.80
CA PHE A 41 3.82 -5.70 11.35
C PHE A 41 2.37 -5.32 11.67
N PRO A 42 1.50 -5.23 10.66
CA PRO A 42 0.12 -4.85 10.88
C PRO A 42 -0.71 -6.04 11.38
N THR A 43 -1.91 -5.73 11.90
CA THR A 43 -2.92 -6.75 12.14
C THR A 43 -3.60 -7.09 10.83
N VAL A 44 -4.32 -8.22 10.81
CA VAL A 44 -5.11 -8.60 9.63
C VAL A 44 -6.16 -7.54 9.29
N GLU A 45 -6.79 -6.97 10.33
CA GLU A 45 -7.78 -5.91 10.12
C GLU A 45 -7.15 -4.66 9.52
N GLN A 46 -5.96 -4.30 9.99
CA GLN A 46 -5.23 -3.17 9.41
C GLN A 46 -4.86 -3.43 7.96
N LEU A 47 -4.49 -4.65 7.61
CA LEU A 47 -4.22 -5.02 6.22
C LEU A 47 -5.46 -4.90 5.35
N ARG A 48 -6.62 -5.30 5.86
CA ARG A 48 -7.88 -5.14 5.14
C ARG A 48 -8.21 -3.68 4.92
N HIS A 49 -8.02 -2.87 5.95
CA HIS A 49 -8.22 -1.44 5.85
C HIS A 49 -7.27 -0.81 4.83
N LEU A 50 -6.00 -1.21 4.87
CA LEU A 50 -5.00 -0.75 3.91
C LEU A 50 -5.41 -1.10 2.48
N ARG A 51 -5.88 -2.32 2.27
CA ARG A 51 -6.37 -2.75 0.96
C ARG A 51 -7.49 -1.84 0.47
N ASP A 52 -8.46 -1.55 1.34
CA ASP A 52 -9.60 -0.72 0.98
C ASP A 52 -9.18 0.71 0.65
N GLU A 53 -8.25 1.27 1.42
CA GLU A 53 -7.70 2.59 1.17
C GLU A 53 -6.95 2.66 -0.16
N ILE A 54 -6.14 1.64 -0.44
CA ILE A 54 -5.39 1.55 -1.69
C ILE A 54 -6.35 1.44 -2.88
N ASP A 55 -7.36 0.58 -2.77
CA ASP A 55 -8.36 0.40 -3.82
C ASP A 55 -9.10 1.71 -4.10
N ALA A 56 -9.49 2.43 -3.05
CA ALA A 56 -10.17 3.70 -3.19
C ALA A 56 -9.28 4.73 -3.90
N TRP A 57 -8.01 4.80 -3.52
CA TRP A 57 -7.08 5.72 -4.15
C TRP A 57 -6.85 5.39 -5.62
N LEU A 58 -6.63 4.12 -5.92
CA LEU A 58 -6.40 3.68 -7.30
C LEU A 58 -7.63 3.90 -8.18
N SER A 59 -8.82 3.69 -7.64
CA SER A 59 -10.06 3.95 -8.38
C SER A 59 -10.21 5.44 -8.69
N ALA A 60 -9.90 6.30 -7.72
CA ALA A 60 -9.94 7.75 -7.93
C ALA A 60 -8.90 8.18 -8.96
N GLU A 61 -7.71 7.59 -8.94
CA GLU A 61 -6.66 7.88 -9.90
C GLU A 61 -7.06 7.47 -11.30
N ALA A 62 -7.64 6.30 -11.47
CA ALA A 62 -8.14 5.82 -12.76
C ALA A 62 -9.19 6.77 -13.32
N ALA A 63 -10.10 7.25 -12.47
CA ALA A 63 -11.13 8.20 -12.89
C ALA A 63 -10.51 9.54 -13.34
N ARG A 64 -9.50 10.01 -12.63
CA ARG A 64 -8.78 11.24 -13.01
C ARG A 64 -8.05 11.08 -14.34
N GLU A 65 -7.43 9.95 -14.57
CA GLU A 65 -6.76 9.66 -15.83
C GLU A 65 -7.74 9.63 -16.99
N GLN A 66 -8.90 9.01 -16.80
CA GLN A 66 -9.94 8.98 -17.83
C GLN A 66 -10.48 10.37 -18.14
N ALA A 67 -10.71 11.17 -17.09
CA ALA A 67 -11.19 12.54 -17.26
C ALA A 67 -10.15 13.39 -18.02
N ALA A 68 -8.88 13.22 -17.72
CA ALA A 68 -7.82 13.93 -18.40
C ALA A 68 -7.75 13.53 -19.87
N ARG A 69 -7.89 12.24 -20.18
CA ARG A 69 -7.90 11.75 -21.57
C ARG A 69 -9.12 12.27 -22.33
N ALA A 70 -10.29 12.24 -21.70
CA ALA A 70 -11.51 12.75 -22.30
C ALA A 70 -11.41 14.25 -22.57
N GLY A 71 -10.83 15.00 -21.61
CA GLY A 71 -10.61 16.43 -21.77
C GLY A 71 -9.66 16.74 -22.91
N LEU A 72 -8.59 15.98 -23.03
CA LEU A 72 -7.65 16.14 -24.14
C LEU A 72 -8.30 15.81 -25.48
N GLY A 73 -9.09 14.75 -25.53
CA GLY A 73 -9.82 14.36 -26.74
C GLY A 73 -10.87 15.38 -27.14
N ALA A 74 -11.58 15.92 -26.15
CA ALA A 74 -12.63 16.91 -26.40
C ALA A 74 -12.09 18.28 -26.78
N GLY A 75 -10.85 18.58 -26.43
CA GLY A 75 -10.21 19.86 -26.70
C GLY A 75 -9.68 20.02 -28.11
N ILE A 76 -9.79 19.01 -28.92
CA ILE A 76 -9.27 19.02 -30.29
C ILE A 76 -10.28 19.54 -31.28
#